data_ef12ac6a7d83d0c51a99d0d39e44267b
#
_entry.id   ef12ac6a7d83d0c51a99d0d39e44267b
#
_cell.length_a   1.000
_cell.length_b   1.000
_cell.length_c   1.000
_cell.angle_alpha   90.00
_cell.angle_beta   90.00
_cell.angle_gamma   90.00
#
_symmetry.space_group_name_H-M   'P 1'
#
loop_
_entity.id
_entity.type
_entity.pdbx_description
1 polymer ?
#
loop_
_entity_poly.entity_id
_entity_poly.type
_entity_poly.pdbx_seq_one_letter_code
_entity_poly.pdbx_strand_id
1 'polypeptide(L)'
;MNVQLRGSKGFTLIELVMAIAVGLVLLAAVWTAVWSGQRSSVGIERKVTTNQDARAALNIMAAEIRMASFNSLFAANIWRDPSNCGVSANQNYRGIQEATATSITIEMDLDANGTCGNGAGEIIHYEYDAANLRLNREEITCTAGVRSPLALLSYLGPINGQPEVRTVEVVNGALPVFRYFDGTGTQIAYANLPNDIPRIRRIEIALLVRSADVDPSTAQKRQMAYSTSVVLRNHGIQF
;
A
#
# COMPACT_ATOMS: atom_id res chain seq x y z
N MET A 1 -78.91 -27.61 -22.18
CA MET A 1 -77.73 -26.74 -21.88
C MET A 1 -76.59 -27.25 -22.73
N ASN A 2 -76.40 -26.63 -23.93
CA ASN A 2 -75.36 -27.08 -24.91
C ASN A 2 -74.06 -26.31 -24.64
N VAL A 3 -73.10 -26.99 -24.06
CA VAL A 3 -71.73 -26.48 -23.92
C VAL A 3 -71.03 -26.61 -25.27
N GLN A 4 -70.82 -25.52 -25.98
CA GLN A 4 -69.97 -25.47 -27.17
C GLN A 4 -68.49 -25.58 -26.75
N LEU A 5 -67.89 -26.70 -26.98
CA LEU A 5 -66.45 -26.87 -26.90
C LEU A 5 -65.79 -26.06 -28.01
N ARG A 6 -65.17 -24.94 -27.65
CA ARG A 6 -64.30 -24.15 -28.56
C ARG A 6 -63.13 -25.07 -28.97
N GLY A 7 -63.11 -25.43 -30.22
CA GLY A 7 -61.95 -26.20 -30.77
C GLY A 7 -60.66 -25.38 -30.61
N SER A 8 -59.69 -25.94 -29.90
CA SER A 8 -58.33 -25.40 -29.80
C SER A 8 -57.68 -25.54 -31.17
N LYS A 9 -57.36 -24.40 -31.81
CA LYS A 9 -56.54 -24.40 -33.02
C LYS A 9 -55.13 -24.78 -32.60
N GLY A 10 -54.58 -25.85 -33.19
CA GLY A 10 -53.18 -26.22 -32.96
C GLY A 10 -52.21 -25.17 -33.57
N PHE A 11 -51.02 -25.06 -33.03
CA PHE A 11 -49.95 -24.22 -33.55
C PHE A 11 -49.48 -24.74 -34.92
N THR A 12 -49.22 -23.81 -35.82
CA THR A 12 -48.59 -24.15 -37.12
C THR A 12 -47.08 -24.28 -36.92
N LEU A 13 -46.45 -25.11 -37.76
CA LEU A 13 -44.99 -25.32 -37.73
C LEU A 13 -44.23 -23.98 -37.92
N ILE A 14 -44.78 -23.07 -38.74
CA ILE A 14 -44.17 -21.75 -38.97
C ILE A 14 -44.23 -20.85 -37.73
N GLU A 15 -45.33 -20.89 -36.96
CA GLU A 15 -45.42 -20.15 -35.67
C GLU A 15 -44.42 -20.64 -34.66
N LEU A 16 -44.18 -21.98 -34.61
CA LEU A 16 -43.17 -22.55 -33.70
C LEU A 16 -41.77 -22.11 -34.08
N VAL A 17 -41.40 -22.14 -35.36
CA VAL A 17 -40.09 -21.69 -35.85
C VAL A 17 -39.88 -20.20 -35.60
N MET A 18 -40.88 -19.38 -35.84
CA MET A 18 -40.81 -17.93 -35.56
C MET A 18 -40.66 -17.64 -34.08
N ALA A 19 -41.38 -18.37 -33.22
CA ALA A 19 -41.25 -18.22 -31.76
C ALA A 19 -39.84 -18.60 -31.25
N ILE A 20 -39.28 -19.68 -31.79
CA ILE A 20 -37.89 -20.09 -31.47
C ILE A 20 -36.88 -19.04 -31.95
N ALA A 21 -37.01 -18.53 -33.19
CA ALA A 21 -36.12 -17.50 -33.71
C ALA A 21 -36.13 -16.21 -32.86
N VAL A 22 -37.32 -15.72 -32.53
CA VAL A 22 -37.45 -14.55 -31.62
C VAL A 22 -36.89 -14.84 -30.22
N GLY A 23 -37.17 -16.04 -29.69
CA GLY A 23 -36.64 -16.47 -28.40
C GLY A 23 -35.11 -16.50 -28.37
N LEU A 24 -34.44 -16.98 -29.41
CA LEU A 24 -32.97 -17.00 -29.54
C LEU A 24 -32.39 -15.58 -29.59
N VAL A 25 -33.01 -14.65 -30.30
CA VAL A 25 -32.57 -13.24 -30.36
C VAL A 25 -32.70 -12.58 -28.98
N LEU A 26 -33.79 -12.82 -28.29
CA LEU A 26 -33.98 -12.29 -26.92
C LEU A 26 -32.97 -12.88 -25.93
N LEU A 27 -32.71 -14.19 -26.01
CA LEU A 27 -31.69 -14.83 -25.15
C LEU A 27 -30.30 -14.27 -25.42
N ALA A 28 -29.93 -14.06 -26.71
CA ALA A 28 -28.66 -13.45 -27.07
C ALA A 28 -28.52 -12.03 -26.52
N ALA A 29 -29.59 -11.22 -26.56
CA ALA A 29 -29.60 -9.87 -25.99
C ALA A 29 -29.44 -9.88 -24.46
N VAL A 30 -30.15 -10.77 -23.75
CA VAL A 30 -30.00 -10.94 -22.32
C VAL A 30 -28.59 -11.40 -21.94
N TRP A 31 -28.05 -12.36 -22.68
CA TRP A 31 -26.68 -12.85 -22.44
C TRP A 31 -25.63 -11.76 -22.58
N THR A 32 -25.70 -10.93 -23.62
CA THR A 32 -24.76 -9.81 -23.81
C THR A 32 -24.89 -8.78 -22.69
N ALA A 33 -26.09 -8.47 -22.22
CA ALA A 33 -26.33 -7.54 -21.12
C ALA A 33 -25.75 -8.07 -19.79
N VAL A 34 -25.98 -9.35 -19.48
CA VAL A 34 -25.43 -10.01 -18.27
C VAL A 34 -23.91 -10.02 -18.31
N TRP A 35 -23.33 -10.40 -19.44
CA TRP A 35 -21.87 -10.42 -19.56
C TRP A 35 -21.23 -9.04 -19.43
N SER A 36 -21.82 -8.01 -20.05
CA SER A 36 -21.37 -6.63 -19.90
C SER A 36 -21.45 -6.17 -18.45
N GLY A 37 -22.54 -6.49 -17.75
CA GLY A 37 -22.72 -6.18 -16.34
C GLY A 37 -21.66 -6.85 -15.44
N GLN A 38 -21.39 -8.15 -15.67
CA GLN A 38 -20.36 -8.88 -14.91
C GLN A 38 -18.96 -8.29 -15.10
N ARG A 39 -18.57 -7.95 -16.32
CA ARG A 39 -17.28 -7.31 -16.61
C ARG A 39 -17.14 -5.98 -15.90
N SER A 40 -18.19 -5.16 -15.89
CA SER A 40 -18.21 -3.87 -15.18
C SER A 40 -18.08 -4.05 -13.68
N SER A 41 -18.79 -5.01 -13.09
CA SER A 41 -18.73 -5.33 -11.65
C SER A 41 -17.32 -5.72 -11.20
N VAL A 42 -16.66 -6.62 -11.94
CA VAL A 42 -15.28 -7.05 -11.65
C VAL A 42 -14.30 -5.88 -11.70
N GLY A 43 -14.46 -4.97 -12.69
CA GLY A 43 -13.63 -3.77 -12.79
C GLY A 43 -13.80 -2.81 -11.61
N ILE A 44 -15.02 -2.66 -11.11
CA ILE A 44 -15.31 -1.83 -9.93
C ILE A 44 -14.73 -2.46 -8.66
N GLU A 45 -14.91 -3.76 -8.46
CA GLU A 45 -14.40 -4.49 -7.30
C GLU A 45 -12.87 -4.36 -7.19
N ARG A 46 -12.16 -4.59 -8.29
CA ARG A 46 -10.69 -4.44 -8.36
C ARG A 46 -10.24 -3.03 -8.01
N LYS A 47 -10.94 -2.01 -8.50
CA LYS A 47 -10.66 -0.61 -8.18
C LYS A 47 -10.84 -0.32 -6.70
N VAL A 48 -11.91 -0.84 -6.10
CA VAL A 48 -12.21 -0.66 -4.67
C VAL A 48 -11.14 -1.33 -3.83
N THR A 49 -10.78 -2.57 -4.11
CA THR A 49 -9.74 -3.32 -3.39
C THR A 49 -8.38 -2.61 -3.49
N THR A 50 -7.94 -2.25 -4.71
CA THR A 50 -6.68 -1.50 -4.90
C THR A 50 -6.65 -0.20 -4.10
N ASN A 51 -7.78 0.54 -4.06
CA ASN A 51 -7.90 1.79 -3.30
C ASN A 51 -7.82 1.54 -1.79
N GLN A 52 -8.49 0.50 -1.29
CA GLN A 52 -8.48 0.14 0.13
C GLN A 52 -7.08 -0.28 0.58
N ASP A 53 -6.40 -1.14 -0.17
CA ASP A 53 -5.05 -1.62 0.15
C ASP A 53 -4.03 -0.47 0.17
N ALA A 54 -4.03 0.39 -0.85
CA ALA A 54 -3.12 1.53 -0.90
C ALA A 54 -3.35 2.53 0.24
N ARG A 55 -4.62 2.81 0.58
CA ARG A 55 -4.95 3.71 1.69
C ARG A 55 -4.63 3.10 3.04
N ALA A 56 -4.89 1.81 3.24
CA ALA A 56 -4.53 1.10 4.46
C ALA A 56 -3.03 1.14 4.68
N ALA A 57 -2.24 0.83 3.64
CA ALA A 57 -0.80 0.90 3.68
C ALA A 57 -0.30 2.31 4.07
N LEU A 58 -0.78 3.36 3.40
CA LEU A 58 -0.41 4.74 3.72
C LEU A 58 -0.77 5.15 5.14
N ASN A 59 -1.94 4.73 5.63
CA ASN A 59 -2.38 5.08 6.98
C ASN A 59 -1.49 4.44 8.05
N ILE A 60 -1.11 3.17 7.88
CA ILE A 60 -0.21 2.47 8.82
C ILE A 60 1.19 3.10 8.76
N MET A 61 1.76 3.31 7.56
CA MET A 61 3.05 4.00 7.41
C MET A 61 3.03 5.37 8.08
N ALA A 62 1.96 6.15 7.86
CA ALA A 62 1.82 7.47 8.47
C ALA A 62 1.73 7.40 9.99
N ALA A 63 1.08 6.38 10.55
CA ALA A 63 1.00 6.17 11.99
C ALA A 63 2.36 5.80 12.59
N GLU A 64 3.08 4.86 11.97
CA GLU A 64 4.41 4.44 12.42
C GLU A 64 5.43 5.57 12.28
N ILE A 65 5.49 6.25 11.14
CA ILE A 65 6.41 7.39 10.94
C ILE A 65 6.12 8.53 11.92
N ARG A 66 4.85 8.74 12.32
CA ARG A 66 4.50 9.74 13.33
C ARG A 66 5.09 9.43 14.71
N MET A 67 5.28 8.14 15.01
CA MET A 67 5.88 7.67 16.25
C MET A 67 7.41 7.73 16.23
N ALA A 68 8.04 7.97 15.09
CA ALA A 68 9.49 8.11 15.01
C ALA A 68 10.04 9.05 16.07
N SER A 69 11.21 8.70 16.64
CA SER A 69 11.88 9.45 17.71
C SER A 69 11.14 9.44 19.06
N PHE A 70 10.16 8.57 19.25
CA PHE A 70 9.53 8.44 20.56
C PHE A 70 10.54 7.89 21.57
N ASN A 71 10.73 8.62 22.68
CA ASN A 71 11.64 8.32 23.78
C ASN A 71 11.03 8.90 25.06
N SER A 72 10.20 8.11 25.71
CA SER A 72 9.41 8.56 26.86
C SER A 72 10.24 8.85 28.12
N LEU A 73 11.38 8.19 28.25
CA LEU A 73 12.28 8.34 29.40
C LEU A 73 13.36 9.40 29.16
N PHE A 74 13.42 9.99 27.96
CA PHE A 74 14.48 10.91 27.56
C PHE A 74 15.88 10.32 27.75
N ALA A 75 16.00 8.99 27.63
CA ALA A 75 17.25 8.29 27.79
C ALA A 75 18.25 8.68 26.70
N ALA A 76 19.51 8.83 27.08
CA ALA A 76 20.59 9.13 26.15
C ALA A 76 21.11 7.86 25.45
N ASN A 77 21.63 8.02 24.23
CA ASN A 77 22.30 6.94 23.47
C ASN A 77 21.42 5.72 23.20
N ILE A 78 20.10 5.93 23.03
CA ILE A 78 19.16 4.83 22.78
C ILE A 78 19.10 4.40 21.33
N TRP A 79 19.43 5.31 20.39
CA TRP A 79 19.31 5.07 18.96
C TRP A 79 20.35 4.07 18.47
N ARG A 80 19.92 3.12 17.68
CA ARG A 80 20.74 2.03 17.18
C ARG A 80 21.19 2.28 15.75
N ASP A 81 22.26 1.64 15.34
CA ASP A 81 22.62 1.49 13.95
C ASP A 81 21.90 0.25 13.40
N PRO A 82 20.93 0.41 12.47
CA PRO A 82 20.14 -0.72 11.99
C PRO A 82 20.94 -1.79 11.27
N SER A 83 22.18 -1.48 10.84
CA SER A 83 23.03 -2.42 10.12
C SER A 83 23.74 -3.42 11.04
N ASN A 84 24.10 -3.01 12.25
CA ASN A 84 24.90 -3.79 13.18
C ASN A 84 24.37 -3.86 14.62
N CYS A 85 23.25 -3.18 14.89
CA CYS A 85 22.61 -3.10 16.22
C CYS A 85 23.46 -2.47 17.33
N GLY A 86 24.59 -1.88 17.00
CA GLY A 86 25.37 -1.07 17.93
C GLY A 86 24.66 0.26 18.25
N VAL A 87 25.17 0.97 19.24
CA VAL A 87 24.73 2.36 19.47
C VAL A 87 25.14 3.18 18.26
N SER A 88 24.18 3.88 17.66
CA SER A 88 24.46 4.73 16.49
C SER A 88 25.45 5.83 16.82
N ALA A 89 26.45 6.04 15.97
CA ALA A 89 27.34 7.19 16.08
C ALA A 89 26.60 8.53 15.86
N ASN A 90 25.45 8.49 15.23
CA ASN A 90 24.63 9.64 14.85
C ASN A 90 23.41 9.80 15.75
N GLN A 91 23.61 9.91 17.07
CA GLN A 91 22.52 10.12 18.05
C GLN A 91 21.68 11.37 17.77
N ASN A 92 22.25 12.36 17.07
CA ASN A 92 21.54 13.56 16.62
C ASN A 92 20.49 13.31 15.53
N TYR A 93 20.49 12.13 14.88
CA TYR A 93 19.45 11.72 13.92
C TYR A 93 18.12 11.34 14.62
N ARG A 94 18.17 11.12 15.93
CA ARG A 94 16.98 11.01 16.79
C ARG A 94 15.91 10.08 16.26
N GLY A 95 16.26 8.81 16.00
CA GLY A 95 15.28 7.81 15.57
C GLY A 95 14.86 7.91 14.10
N ILE A 96 15.57 8.67 13.27
CA ILE A 96 15.52 8.52 11.81
C ILE A 96 16.94 8.22 11.36
N GLN A 97 17.27 6.94 11.20
CA GLN A 97 18.65 6.52 10.92
C GLN A 97 18.97 6.54 9.43
N GLU A 98 17.95 6.45 8.59
CA GLU A 98 18.07 6.55 7.15
C GLU A 98 16.90 7.35 6.59
N ALA A 99 17.19 8.19 5.60
CA ALA A 99 16.18 8.97 4.86
C ALA A 99 16.65 9.15 3.41
N THR A 100 15.99 8.49 2.47
CA THR A 100 16.27 8.59 1.03
C THR A 100 14.98 8.87 0.26
N ALA A 101 15.06 8.96 -1.06
CA ALA A 101 13.88 9.10 -1.92
C ALA A 101 13.00 7.84 -1.92
N THR A 102 13.59 6.66 -1.67
CA THR A 102 12.94 5.36 -1.81
C THR A 102 12.88 4.57 -0.51
N SER A 103 13.63 4.95 0.52
CA SER A 103 13.68 4.25 1.80
C SER A 103 13.69 5.20 2.99
N ILE A 104 13.24 4.69 4.11
CA ILE A 104 13.31 5.35 5.42
C ILE A 104 13.43 4.30 6.52
N THR A 105 14.33 4.56 7.48
CA THR A 105 14.43 3.77 8.72
C THR A 105 14.09 4.64 9.91
N ILE A 106 13.09 4.22 10.66
CA ILE A 106 12.61 4.90 11.87
C ILE A 106 12.82 4.05 13.12
N GLU A 107 13.08 4.73 14.23
CA GLU A 107 13.28 4.12 15.54
C GLU A 107 12.42 4.80 16.60
N MET A 108 12.00 4.03 17.57
CA MET A 108 11.17 4.46 18.69
C MET A 108 11.30 3.50 19.88
N ASP A 109 11.26 4.02 21.09
CA ASP A 109 11.25 3.24 22.34
C ASP A 109 9.79 3.02 22.78
N LEU A 110 9.14 1.97 22.24
CA LEU A 110 7.70 1.72 22.44
C LEU A 110 7.38 1.17 23.83
N ASP A 111 8.26 0.34 24.36
CA ASP A 111 8.06 -0.29 25.68
C ASP A 111 8.57 0.58 26.85
N ALA A 112 9.13 1.76 26.52
CA ALA A 112 9.60 2.75 27.50
C ALA A 112 10.69 2.19 28.45
N ASN A 113 11.56 1.33 27.94
CA ASN A 113 12.65 0.75 28.73
C ASN A 113 13.98 1.52 28.61
N GLY A 114 14.03 2.56 27.79
CA GLY A 114 15.22 3.39 27.56
C GLY A 114 16.23 2.74 26.60
N THR A 115 15.81 1.76 25.81
CA THR A 115 16.65 1.09 24.83
C THR A 115 15.82 0.84 23.56
N CYS A 116 16.32 1.23 22.42
CA CYS A 116 15.66 1.02 21.15
C CYS A 116 16.09 -0.29 20.49
N GLY A 117 15.18 -0.97 19.80
CA GLY A 117 15.45 -2.16 19.01
C GLY A 117 15.44 -3.49 19.76
N ASN A 118 15.12 -3.51 21.04
CA ASN A 118 14.96 -4.76 21.81
C ASN A 118 13.50 -5.22 21.90
N GLY A 119 12.55 -4.34 21.56
CA GLY A 119 11.13 -4.62 21.45
C GLY A 119 10.66 -4.76 20.01
N ALA A 120 9.51 -5.41 19.83
CA ALA A 120 8.87 -5.52 18.52
C ALA A 120 8.37 -4.15 18.04
N GLY A 121 8.56 -3.84 16.76
CA GLY A 121 8.10 -2.59 16.15
C GLY A 121 8.91 -1.35 16.51
N GLU A 122 10.05 -1.48 17.19
CA GLU A 122 10.87 -0.34 17.60
C GLU A 122 11.80 0.16 16.50
N ILE A 123 12.25 -0.69 15.60
CA ILE A 123 13.00 -0.30 14.41
C ILE A 123 12.24 -0.80 13.19
N ILE A 124 11.82 0.12 12.33
CA ILE A 124 11.06 -0.19 11.12
C ILE A 124 11.77 0.43 9.93
N HIS A 125 12.02 -0.38 8.94
CA HIS A 125 12.57 0.03 7.65
C HIS A 125 11.55 -0.15 6.54
N TYR A 126 11.29 0.92 5.79
CA TYR A 126 10.50 0.91 4.57
C TYR A 126 11.38 1.12 3.36
N GLU A 127 11.20 0.30 2.33
CA GLU A 127 11.96 0.38 1.09
C GLU A 127 11.07 0.12 -0.13
N TYR A 128 11.18 0.98 -1.12
CA TYR A 128 10.57 0.75 -2.43
C TYR A 128 11.48 -0.10 -3.32
N ASP A 129 11.05 -1.31 -3.61
CA ASP A 129 11.69 -2.25 -4.52
C ASP A 129 11.09 -2.06 -5.94
N ALA A 130 11.76 -1.25 -6.74
CA ALA A 130 11.33 -0.94 -8.11
C ALA A 130 11.41 -2.16 -9.04
N ALA A 131 12.32 -3.10 -8.78
CA ALA A 131 12.47 -4.31 -9.60
C ALA A 131 11.28 -5.26 -9.44
N ASN A 132 10.74 -5.35 -8.23
CA ASN A 132 9.61 -6.21 -7.90
C ASN A 132 8.28 -5.46 -7.79
N LEU A 133 8.25 -4.15 -8.09
CA LEU A 133 7.06 -3.29 -8.06
C LEU A 133 6.31 -3.33 -6.73
N ARG A 134 7.04 -3.24 -5.63
CA ARG A 134 6.50 -3.37 -4.28
C ARG A 134 7.13 -2.39 -3.30
N LEU A 135 6.41 -2.12 -2.23
CA LEU A 135 6.92 -1.47 -1.04
C LEU A 135 7.13 -2.54 0.03
N ASN A 136 8.33 -2.64 0.54
CA ASN A 136 8.71 -3.56 1.62
C ASN A 136 8.61 -2.84 2.97
N ARG A 137 8.25 -3.59 4.01
CA ARG A 137 8.38 -3.22 5.41
C ARG A 137 9.20 -4.29 6.11
N GLU A 138 10.29 -3.89 6.69
CA GLU A 138 11.13 -4.74 7.53
C GLU A 138 11.04 -4.24 8.96
N GLU A 139 10.83 -5.16 9.89
CA GLU A 139 10.97 -4.91 11.31
C GLU A 139 12.29 -5.49 11.78
N ILE A 140 13.10 -4.68 12.44
CA ILE A 140 14.44 -5.06 12.86
C ILE A 140 14.45 -5.13 14.38
N THR A 141 14.88 -6.25 14.93
CA THR A 141 15.16 -6.40 16.37
C THR A 141 16.64 -6.56 16.60
N CYS A 142 17.14 -5.96 17.69
CA CYS A 142 18.53 -5.92 18.07
C CYS A 142 18.69 -6.63 19.44
N THR A 143 18.55 -7.95 19.44
CA THR A 143 18.69 -8.74 20.69
C THR A 143 20.14 -9.12 20.92
N ALA A 144 20.69 -8.76 22.07
CA ALA A 144 22.09 -9.04 22.43
C ALA A 144 23.12 -8.53 21.40
N GLY A 145 22.84 -7.43 20.71
CA GLY A 145 23.71 -6.87 19.66
C GLY A 145 23.67 -7.63 18.34
N VAL A 146 22.73 -8.57 18.18
CA VAL A 146 22.53 -9.30 16.94
C VAL A 146 21.31 -8.75 16.22
N ARG A 147 21.51 -8.35 14.97
CA ARG A 147 20.42 -7.94 14.08
C ARG A 147 19.61 -9.17 13.67
N SER A 148 18.35 -9.17 14.02
CA SER A 148 17.38 -10.15 13.55
C SER A 148 16.32 -9.45 12.75
N PRO A 149 16.36 -9.50 11.41
CA PRO A 149 15.25 -9.02 10.60
C PRO A 149 14.05 -9.94 10.80
N LEU A 150 12.97 -9.41 11.37
CA LEU A 150 11.68 -10.08 11.36
C LEU A 150 11.07 -9.84 9.99
N ALA A 151 11.14 -10.85 9.14
CA ALA A 151 10.51 -10.96 7.83
C ALA A 151 10.40 -9.65 7.01
N LEU A 152 11.14 -9.57 5.92
CA LEU A 152 10.88 -8.61 4.86
C LEU A 152 9.47 -8.89 4.30
N LEU A 153 8.46 -8.21 4.82
CA LEU A 153 7.11 -8.34 4.32
C LEU A 153 6.95 -7.44 3.10
N SER A 154 6.46 -8.01 2.00
CA SER A 154 5.88 -7.20 0.93
C SER A 154 4.66 -6.51 1.53
N TYR A 155 4.84 -5.27 1.92
CA TYR A 155 3.83 -4.48 2.61
C TYR A 155 2.73 -4.04 1.66
N LEU A 156 3.10 -3.64 0.45
CA LEU A 156 2.20 -3.29 -0.63
C LEU A 156 2.84 -3.74 -1.95
N GLY A 157 2.14 -4.56 -2.71
CA GLY A 157 2.60 -5.06 -3.99
C GLY A 157 2.78 -6.58 -4.03
N PRO A 158 3.42 -7.10 -5.09
CA PRO A 158 3.57 -8.54 -5.31
C PRO A 158 4.32 -9.25 -4.19
N ILE A 159 3.81 -10.37 -3.73
CA ILE A 159 4.45 -11.24 -2.75
C ILE A 159 5.31 -12.26 -3.49
N ASN A 160 6.57 -12.44 -3.06
CA ASN A 160 7.45 -13.43 -3.65
C ASN A 160 6.87 -14.85 -3.53
N GLY A 161 6.80 -15.57 -4.65
CA GLY A 161 6.31 -16.94 -4.71
C GLY A 161 4.78 -17.11 -4.67
N GLN A 162 4.02 -16.03 -4.54
CA GLN A 162 2.54 -16.06 -4.56
C GLN A 162 1.99 -15.04 -5.56
N PRO A 163 2.08 -15.29 -6.87
CA PRO A 163 1.60 -14.35 -7.88
C PRO A 163 0.08 -14.13 -7.85
N GLU A 164 -0.66 -14.99 -7.19
CA GLU A 164 -2.13 -15.00 -7.19
C GLU A 164 -2.75 -14.04 -6.15
N VAL A 165 -1.97 -13.57 -5.18
CA VAL A 165 -2.44 -12.67 -4.11
C VAL A 165 -2.15 -11.19 -4.44
N ARG A 166 -2.00 -10.86 -5.71
CA ARG A 166 -1.66 -9.51 -6.17
C ARG A 166 -2.90 -8.68 -6.37
N THR A 167 -3.13 -7.71 -5.51
CA THR A 167 -4.14 -6.67 -5.75
C THR A 167 -3.54 -5.42 -6.38
N VAL A 168 -2.27 -5.13 -6.07
CA VAL A 168 -1.61 -3.85 -6.34
C VAL A 168 -0.16 -4.06 -6.77
N GLU A 169 0.33 -3.23 -7.68
CA GLU A 169 1.75 -3.03 -8.01
C GLU A 169 2.12 -1.58 -7.65
N VAL A 170 3.28 -1.36 -7.03
CA VAL A 170 3.81 -0.03 -6.77
C VAL A 170 4.72 0.38 -7.93
N VAL A 171 4.37 1.45 -8.62
CA VAL A 171 5.01 1.84 -9.90
C VAL A 171 5.55 3.26 -9.88
N ASN A 172 6.11 3.66 -8.74
CA ASN A 172 6.68 5.00 -8.58
C ASN A 172 7.79 5.32 -9.60
N GLY A 173 8.55 4.30 -10.04
CA GLY A 173 9.66 4.52 -10.97
C GLY A 173 10.68 5.51 -10.39
N ALA A 174 10.91 6.63 -11.09
CA ALA A 174 11.79 7.70 -10.65
C ALA A 174 11.13 8.70 -9.68
N LEU A 175 9.82 8.57 -9.43
CA LEU A 175 9.13 9.46 -8.48
C LEU A 175 9.48 9.06 -7.05
N PRO A 176 9.91 10.01 -6.19
CA PRO A 176 10.24 9.71 -4.81
C PRO A 176 9.00 9.23 -4.05
N VAL A 177 9.19 8.16 -3.25
CA VAL A 177 8.18 7.69 -2.29
C VAL A 177 8.16 8.63 -1.08
N PHE A 178 9.33 9.06 -0.62
CA PHE A 178 9.48 9.92 0.55
C PHE A 178 10.06 11.27 0.16
N ARG A 179 9.45 12.35 0.66
CA ARG A 179 9.96 13.72 0.59
C ARG A 179 10.01 14.29 1.99
N TYR A 180 11.08 15.00 2.29
CA TYR A 180 11.39 15.49 3.62
C TYR A 180 11.36 17.01 3.64
N PHE A 181 10.79 17.59 4.68
CA PHE A 181 10.63 19.03 4.83
C PHE A 181 11.08 19.47 6.22
N ASP A 182 11.70 20.61 6.29
CA ASP A 182 12.12 21.24 7.54
C ASP A 182 10.96 22.00 8.24
N GLY A 183 11.26 22.66 9.34
CA GLY A 183 10.29 23.43 10.12
C GLY A 183 9.74 24.68 9.42
N THR A 184 10.38 25.15 8.35
CA THR A 184 9.89 26.27 7.53
C THR A 184 9.00 25.80 6.38
N GLY A 185 8.90 24.49 6.16
CA GLY A 185 8.19 23.89 5.05
C GLY A 185 9.02 23.77 3.77
N THR A 186 10.33 24.06 3.85
CA THR A 186 11.25 23.92 2.73
C THR A 186 11.63 22.44 2.55
N GLN A 187 11.61 21.94 1.32
CA GLN A 187 12.03 20.58 1.02
C GLN A 187 13.54 20.44 1.20
N ILE A 188 13.95 19.43 1.95
CA ILE A 188 15.35 19.04 2.14
C ILE A 188 15.81 18.24 0.92
N ALA A 189 16.90 18.66 0.30
CA ALA A 189 17.50 17.94 -0.84
C ALA A 189 18.08 16.59 -0.35
N TYR A 190 17.89 15.53 -1.12
CA TYR A 190 18.37 14.19 -0.75
C TYR A 190 19.89 14.12 -0.54
N ALA A 191 20.65 14.90 -1.29
CA ALA A 191 22.10 14.98 -1.12
C ALA A 191 22.54 15.49 0.26
N ASN A 192 21.70 16.26 0.93
CA ASN A 192 21.97 16.83 2.25
C ASN A 192 21.40 15.99 3.40
N LEU A 193 20.57 15.00 3.11
CA LEU A 193 19.82 14.27 4.13
C LEU A 193 20.69 13.64 5.22
N PRO A 194 21.86 13.04 4.96
CA PRO A 194 22.67 12.50 6.06
C PRO A 194 22.97 13.56 7.14
N ASN A 195 23.18 14.83 6.75
CA ASN A 195 23.48 15.92 7.66
C ASN A 195 22.22 16.65 8.15
N ASP A 196 21.19 16.73 7.31
CA ASP A 196 19.96 17.50 7.57
C ASP A 196 18.82 16.64 8.14
N ILE A 197 19.05 15.34 8.44
CA ILE A 197 18.07 14.49 9.13
C ILE A 197 17.53 15.16 10.41
N PRO A 198 18.34 15.78 11.28
CA PRO A 198 17.84 16.44 12.49
C PRO A 198 16.86 17.59 12.23
N ARG A 199 16.85 18.13 11.01
CA ARG A 199 15.97 19.24 10.59
C ARG A 199 14.61 18.78 10.08
N ILE A 200 14.41 17.48 9.84
CA ILE A 200 13.15 16.95 9.33
C ILE A 200 12.04 17.24 10.34
N ARG A 201 10.94 17.81 9.88
CA ARG A 201 9.73 18.06 10.69
C ARG A 201 8.48 17.49 10.05
N ARG A 202 8.51 17.30 8.74
CA ARG A 202 7.39 16.74 7.99
C ARG A 202 7.91 15.81 6.90
N ILE A 203 7.24 14.68 6.75
CA ILE A 203 7.51 13.71 5.69
C ILE A 203 6.25 13.59 4.84
N GLU A 204 6.40 13.73 3.55
CA GLU A 204 5.36 13.43 2.57
C GLU A 204 5.63 12.06 1.96
N ILE A 205 4.60 11.22 1.94
CA ILE A 205 4.64 9.88 1.37
C ILE A 205 3.77 9.91 0.11
N ALA A 206 4.33 9.53 -1.03
CA ALA A 206 3.61 9.50 -2.30
C ALA A 206 3.78 8.13 -2.96
N LEU A 207 2.67 7.46 -3.22
CA LEU A 207 2.63 6.16 -3.88
C LEU A 207 1.86 6.26 -5.18
N LEU A 208 2.50 5.84 -6.26
CA LEU A 208 1.84 5.57 -7.52
C LEU A 208 1.59 4.07 -7.60
N VAL A 209 0.33 3.68 -7.55
CA VAL A 209 -0.06 2.27 -7.58
C VAL A 209 -0.81 1.93 -8.85
N ARG A 210 -0.71 0.69 -9.27
CA ARG A 210 -1.37 0.13 -10.42
C ARG A 210 -2.06 -1.17 -10.03
N SER A 211 -3.27 -1.41 -10.57
CA SER A 211 -3.93 -2.72 -10.37
C SER A 211 -3.06 -3.83 -10.95
N ALA A 212 -2.91 -4.94 -10.23
CA ALA A 212 -2.13 -6.08 -10.72
C ALA A 212 -2.75 -6.67 -11.99
N ASP A 213 -4.08 -6.70 -12.04
CA ASP A 213 -4.84 -7.23 -13.15
C ASP A 213 -5.32 -6.14 -14.13
N VAL A 214 -5.53 -6.55 -15.36
CA VAL A 214 -6.09 -5.72 -16.41
C VAL A 214 -7.60 -5.54 -16.19
N ASP A 215 -8.09 -4.31 -16.31
CA ASP A 215 -9.52 -4.02 -16.29
C ASP A 215 -10.18 -4.65 -17.54
N PRO A 216 -11.16 -5.56 -17.37
CA PRO A 216 -11.79 -6.26 -18.51
C PRO A 216 -12.53 -5.33 -19.48
N SER A 217 -12.88 -4.12 -19.05
CA SER A 217 -13.62 -3.15 -19.87
C SER A 217 -12.70 -2.28 -20.73
N THR A 218 -11.49 -1.97 -20.24
CA THR A 218 -10.55 -1.06 -20.90
C THR A 218 -9.32 -1.77 -21.48
N ALA A 219 -9.13 -3.05 -21.12
CA ALA A 219 -7.93 -3.85 -21.45
C ALA A 219 -6.62 -3.19 -20.96
N GLN A 220 -6.69 -2.35 -19.90
CA GLN A 220 -5.54 -1.65 -19.34
C GLN A 220 -5.48 -1.81 -17.82
N LYS A 221 -4.27 -1.80 -17.27
CA LYS A 221 -4.06 -1.68 -15.82
C LYS A 221 -4.28 -0.23 -15.38
N ARG A 222 -5.13 -0.01 -14.41
CA ARG A 222 -5.41 1.35 -13.90
C ARG A 222 -4.34 1.80 -12.93
N GLN A 223 -3.85 3.02 -13.13
CA GLN A 223 -2.93 3.69 -12.22
C GLN A 223 -3.67 4.71 -11.36
N MET A 224 -3.24 4.82 -10.10
CA MET A 224 -3.78 5.78 -9.12
C MET A 224 -2.64 6.30 -8.26
N ALA A 225 -2.66 7.62 -8.00
CA ALA A 225 -1.70 8.25 -7.11
C ALA A 225 -2.34 8.53 -5.76
N TYR A 226 -1.61 8.21 -4.70
CA TYR A 226 -2.00 8.48 -3.31
C TYR A 226 -0.87 9.21 -2.63
N SER A 227 -1.21 10.19 -1.79
CA SER A 227 -0.23 10.86 -0.96
C SER A 227 -0.78 11.16 0.43
N THR A 228 0.10 11.20 1.40
CA THR A 228 -0.20 11.65 2.76
C THR A 228 0.98 12.43 3.31
N SER A 229 0.74 13.25 4.32
CA SER A 229 1.77 14.05 4.97
C SER A 229 1.77 13.79 6.47
N VAL A 230 2.93 13.56 7.01
CA VAL A 230 3.15 13.23 8.42
C VAL A 230 4.02 14.29 9.07
N VAL A 231 3.51 14.91 10.13
CA VAL A 231 4.30 15.80 10.98
C VAL A 231 4.90 14.98 12.12
N LEU A 232 6.22 15.07 12.26
CA LEU A 232 6.98 14.38 13.30
C LEU A 232 6.91 15.19 14.61
N ARG A 233 6.25 14.63 15.61
CA ARG A 233 6.07 15.32 16.89
C ARG A 233 7.28 15.21 17.82
N ASN A 234 7.93 14.06 17.81
CA ASN A 234 9.00 13.73 18.76
C ASN A 234 10.39 14.11 18.23
N HIS A 235 10.58 14.13 16.92
CA HIS A 235 11.88 14.35 16.28
C HIS A 235 12.46 15.75 16.50
N GLY A 236 11.64 16.75 16.84
CA GLY A 236 12.05 18.14 17.09
C GLY A 236 12.47 18.45 18.51
N ILE A 237 12.26 17.54 19.46
CA ILE A 237 12.52 17.76 20.88
C ILE A 237 14.01 17.58 21.13
N GLN A 238 14.67 18.63 21.65
CA GLN A 238 16.06 18.57 22.14
C GLN A 238 16.03 18.39 23.66
N PHE A 239 16.82 17.46 24.14
CA PHE A 239 17.06 17.23 25.55
C PHE A 239 18.52 17.50 25.86
#